data_ebb82569cf0ce73c4fa4e2b50f1b38d6
#
_entry.id   ebb82569cf0ce73c4fa4e2b50f1b38d6
#
_cell.length_a   1.000
_cell.length_b   1.000
_cell.length_c   1.000
_cell.angle_alpha   90.00
_cell.angle_beta   90.00
_cell.angle_gamma   90.00
#
_symmetry.space_group_name_H-M   'P 1'
#
loop_
_entity.id
_entity.type
_entity.pdbx_description
1 polymer ?
#
loop_
_entity_poly.entity_id
_entity_poly.type
_entity_poly.pdbx_seq_one_letter_code
_entity_poly.pdbx_strand_id
1 'polypeptide(L)'
;MRLQLIPIVILAPLLLVGATEPVDYGASAVALDQTIEREYAYLDKLPDGTLPQSDVLMREREAVHDERSLLRYAEHRIASLADHHAITGSSFADSWAVVPTYTDLWVVFDDGRYVIDAVRPESPASQAGIQSGQQITAIDGVPVARAVASFWSAMELDVTPQRAAYAARVLVAGRRDRERRIVIRVNSGTERPVVLPSLYAAADVPKLPLSVCTANGMTIIRFNNALGDRETIAAFDAAMGSLDPDTDLVLDLRDTPSGGNTTIARAIMGWLVKWPRGYQMHNRPAEERETGVARQWVEQVLPRSGKYRSEMPTVLVGRWTGSMGEGLAIGFATLGADVRGSMMAGL
;
A
#
# COMPACT_ATOMS: atom_id res chain seq x y z
N MET A 1 -64.10 -29.91 -43.17
CA MET A 1 -63.05 -29.69 -42.19
C MET A 1 -62.06 -28.64 -42.76
N ARG A 2 -62.21 -27.37 -42.37
CA ARG A 2 -61.38 -26.25 -42.89
C ARG A 2 -60.27 -26.03 -41.91
N LEU A 3 -58.97 -26.20 -42.31
CA LEU A 3 -57.80 -25.83 -41.55
C LEU A 3 -57.63 -24.27 -41.62
N GLN A 4 -57.71 -23.65 -40.48
CA GLN A 4 -57.28 -22.24 -40.33
C GLN A 4 -55.77 -22.19 -40.07
N LEU A 5 -55.05 -21.55 -40.98
CA LEU A 5 -53.62 -21.18 -40.79
C LEU A 5 -53.56 -19.97 -39.88
N ILE A 6 -52.89 -20.10 -38.74
CA ILE A 6 -52.54 -19.00 -37.84
C ILE A 6 -51.19 -18.42 -38.29
N PRO A 7 -51.07 -17.12 -38.58
CA PRO A 7 -49.76 -16.51 -38.89
C PRO A 7 -48.93 -16.39 -37.64
N ILE A 8 -47.73 -16.99 -37.65
CA ILE A 8 -46.70 -16.78 -36.63
C ILE A 8 -46.03 -15.41 -36.89
N VAL A 9 -46.29 -14.45 -36.02
CA VAL A 9 -45.57 -13.18 -36.02
C VAL A 9 -44.25 -13.41 -35.28
N ILE A 10 -43.14 -13.43 -36.00
CA ILE A 10 -41.79 -13.44 -35.44
C ILE A 10 -41.47 -12.02 -35.02
N LEU A 11 -41.54 -11.75 -33.70
CA LEU A 11 -41.00 -10.52 -33.10
C LEU A 11 -39.50 -10.67 -33.04
N ALA A 12 -38.74 -9.99 -33.91
CA ALA A 12 -37.29 -9.86 -33.79
C ALA A 12 -36.96 -8.94 -32.57
N PRO A 13 -36.12 -9.37 -31.64
CA PRO A 13 -35.69 -8.48 -30.59
C PRO A 13 -34.84 -7.37 -31.19
N LEU A 14 -35.31 -6.14 -31.10
CA LEU A 14 -34.47 -4.93 -31.33
C LEU A 14 -33.43 -4.87 -30.21
N LEU A 15 -32.21 -5.31 -30.50
CA LEU A 15 -31.05 -5.02 -29.65
C LEU A 15 -30.81 -3.50 -29.74
N LEU A 16 -31.31 -2.77 -28.76
CA LEU A 16 -30.87 -1.41 -28.47
C LEU A 16 -29.39 -1.51 -28.02
N VAL A 17 -28.47 -1.42 -28.96
CA VAL A 17 -27.08 -1.08 -28.66
C VAL A 17 -27.13 0.37 -28.23
N GLY A 18 -27.20 0.60 -26.92
CA GLY A 18 -27.01 1.92 -26.36
C GLY A 18 -25.64 2.42 -26.79
N ALA A 19 -25.57 3.46 -27.61
CA ALA A 19 -24.34 4.18 -27.89
C ALA A 19 -23.85 4.69 -26.53
N THR A 20 -22.76 4.14 -26.01
CA THR A 20 -22.07 4.72 -24.86
C THR A 20 -21.58 6.11 -25.32
N GLU A 21 -21.99 7.15 -24.63
CA GLU A 21 -21.44 8.50 -24.84
C GLU A 21 -19.92 8.43 -24.84
N PRO A 22 -19.23 9.12 -25.76
CA PRO A 22 -17.78 9.16 -25.76
C PRO A 22 -17.29 9.71 -24.42
N VAL A 23 -16.30 9.05 -23.81
CA VAL A 23 -15.71 9.46 -22.53
C VAL A 23 -15.02 10.80 -22.70
N ASP A 24 -15.42 11.81 -21.94
CA ASP A 24 -14.72 13.09 -21.83
C ASP A 24 -13.55 12.94 -20.84
N TYR A 25 -12.37 12.67 -21.37
CA TYR A 25 -11.16 12.49 -20.57
C TYR A 25 -10.70 13.80 -19.90
N GLY A 26 -10.93 14.97 -20.53
CA GLY A 26 -10.65 16.26 -19.93
C GLY A 26 -11.51 16.53 -18.70
N ALA A 27 -12.82 16.29 -18.80
CA ALA A 27 -13.72 16.36 -17.66
C ALA A 27 -13.34 15.35 -16.57
N SER A 28 -12.84 14.16 -16.94
CA SER A 28 -12.36 13.14 -16.00
C SER A 28 -11.13 13.62 -15.23
N ALA A 29 -10.21 14.34 -15.86
CA ALA A 29 -9.04 14.91 -15.19
C ALA A 29 -9.43 15.99 -14.16
N VAL A 30 -10.40 16.85 -14.50
CA VAL A 30 -10.96 17.84 -13.56
C VAL A 30 -11.66 17.15 -12.39
N ALA A 31 -12.47 16.12 -12.67
CA ALA A 31 -13.17 15.34 -11.65
C ALA A 31 -12.21 14.59 -10.71
N LEU A 32 -11.04 14.17 -11.20
CA LEU A 32 -9.99 13.57 -10.37
C LEU A 32 -9.51 14.55 -9.29
N ASP A 33 -9.13 15.78 -9.67
CA ASP A 33 -8.70 16.81 -8.73
C ASP A 33 -9.79 17.11 -7.70
N GLN A 34 -11.02 17.35 -8.16
CA GLN A 34 -12.15 17.61 -7.27
C GLN A 34 -12.42 16.45 -6.31
N THR A 35 -12.26 15.21 -6.78
CA THR A 35 -12.44 14.02 -5.93
C THR A 35 -11.36 13.95 -4.86
N ILE A 36 -10.09 14.21 -5.22
CA ILE A 36 -9.00 14.22 -4.24
C ILE A 36 -9.23 15.35 -3.22
N GLU A 37 -9.54 16.56 -3.66
CA GLU A 37 -9.82 17.70 -2.75
C GLU A 37 -10.97 17.40 -1.79
N ARG A 38 -12.03 16.74 -2.26
CA ARG A 38 -13.17 16.39 -1.44
C ARG A 38 -12.88 15.23 -0.48
N GLU A 39 -12.26 14.14 -0.97
CA GLU A 39 -12.22 12.86 -0.25
C GLU A 39 -10.87 12.56 0.41
N TYR A 40 -9.76 13.22 0.01
CA TYR A 40 -8.45 12.90 0.57
C TYR A 40 -8.41 13.17 2.08
N ALA A 41 -8.15 12.14 2.86
CA ALA A 41 -8.24 12.17 4.31
C ALA A 41 -7.24 13.12 4.97
N TYR A 42 -6.10 13.37 4.31
CA TYR A 42 -5.00 14.18 4.84
C TYR A 42 -4.82 15.52 4.11
N LEU A 43 -5.87 16.04 3.48
CA LEU A 43 -5.80 17.32 2.77
C LEU A 43 -5.29 18.46 3.66
N ASP A 44 -5.76 18.51 4.89
CA ASP A 44 -5.38 19.49 5.92
C ASP A 44 -3.93 19.35 6.42
N LYS A 45 -3.24 18.25 6.10
CA LYS A 45 -1.80 18.07 6.33
C LYS A 45 -0.94 18.57 5.19
N LEU A 46 -1.53 18.87 4.03
CA LEU A 46 -0.83 19.50 2.92
C LEU A 46 -0.60 20.99 3.19
N PRO A 47 0.42 21.61 2.59
CA PRO A 47 0.57 23.05 2.67
C PRO A 47 -0.73 23.78 2.28
N ASP A 48 -1.14 24.73 3.10
CA ASP A 48 -2.35 25.55 2.94
C ASP A 48 -3.68 24.74 2.88
N GLY A 49 -3.67 23.44 3.23
CA GLY A 49 -4.84 22.57 3.18
C GLY A 49 -5.39 22.37 1.76
N THR A 50 -4.56 22.51 0.73
CA THR A 50 -4.96 22.41 -0.68
C THR A 50 -4.06 21.43 -1.44
N LEU A 51 -4.54 20.96 -2.60
CA LEU A 51 -3.71 20.16 -3.50
C LEU A 51 -2.50 20.97 -3.99
N PRO A 52 -1.31 20.34 -4.08
CA PRO A 52 -0.15 20.98 -4.69
C PRO A 52 -0.48 21.43 -6.13
N GLN A 53 -0.18 22.69 -6.45
CA GLN A 53 -0.41 23.27 -7.76
C GLN A 53 0.91 23.70 -8.39
N SER A 54 0.99 23.58 -9.73
CA SER A 54 2.09 24.09 -10.54
C SER A 54 1.61 24.31 -11.98
N ASP A 55 2.35 25.11 -12.74
CA ASP A 55 2.04 25.33 -14.16
C ASP A 55 2.14 24.02 -14.97
N VAL A 56 3.06 23.11 -14.60
CA VAL A 56 3.17 21.78 -15.24
C VAL A 56 1.92 20.96 -14.99
N LEU A 57 1.49 20.80 -13.74
CA LEU A 57 0.30 20.01 -13.41
C LEU A 57 -0.97 20.59 -14.06
N MET A 58 -1.09 21.91 -14.14
CA MET A 58 -2.21 22.56 -14.83
C MET A 58 -2.18 22.27 -16.33
N ARG A 59 -1.04 22.45 -17.00
CA ARG A 59 -0.89 22.14 -18.43
C ARG A 59 -1.13 20.67 -18.75
N GLU A 60 -0.65 19.75 -17.90
CA GLU A 60 -0.89 18.31 -18.07
C GLU A 60 -2.39 17.99 -17.99
N ARG A 61 -3.10 18.56 -17.02
CA ARG A 61 -4.55 18.41 -16.89
C ARG A 61 -5.29 18.92 -18.11
N GLU A 62 -4.94 20.10 -18.61
CA GLU A 62 -5.56 20.71 -19.80
C GLU A 62 -5.26 19.92 -21.09
N ALA A 63 -4.13 19.23 -21.15
CA ALA A 63 -3.72 18.42 -22.29
C ALA A 63 -4.35 17.00 -22.29
N VAL A 64 -5.12 16.63 -21.27
CA VAL A 64 -5.77 15.32 -21.22
C VAL A 64 -6.86 15.19 -22.29
N HIS A 65 -6.72 14.18 -23.17
CA HIS A 65 -7.64 13.96 -24.29
C HIS A 65 -7.91 12.46 -24.58
N ASP A 66 -7.20 11.55 -23.89
CA ASP A 66 -7.34 10.10 -24.01
C ASP A 66 -7.01 9.40 -22.68
N GLU A 67 -7.24 8.08 -22.61
CA GLU A 67 -6.96 7.25 -21.44
C GLU A 67 -5.47 7.32 -21.02
N ARG A 68 -4.57 7.36 -22.00
CA ARG A 68 -3.13 7.37 -21.75
C ARG A 68 -2.67 8.67 -21.10
N SER A 69 -3.14 9.82 -21.62
CA SER A 69 -2.84 11.13 -21.05
C SER A 69 -3.51 11.32 -19.69
N LEU A 70 -4.73 10.82 -19.50
CA LEU A 70 -5.39 10.81 -18.20
C LEU A 70 -4.59 10.02 -17.16
N LEU A 71 -4.16 8.80 -17.49
CA LEU A 71 -3.37 7.97 -16.56
C LEU A 71 -2.02 8.63 -16.21
N ARG A 72 -1.34 9.25 -17.18
CA ARG A 72 -0.09 9.99 -16.93
C ARG A 72 -0.31 11.16 -15.97
N TYR A 73 -1.33 11.96 -16.22
CA TYR A 73 -1.72 13.03 -15.32
C TYR A 73 -2.05 12.51 -13.92
N ALA A 74 -2.84 11.44 -13.83
CA ALA A 74 -3.21 10.84 -12.56
C ALA A 74 -1.98 10.35 -11.75
N GLU A 75 -0.99 9.73 -12.41
CA GLU A 75 0.27 9.32 -11.75
C GLU A 75 1.02 10.52 -11.16
N HIS A 76 1.14 11.63 -11.89
CA HIS A 76 1.79 12.85 -11.39
C HIS A 76 0.96 13.52 -10.29
N ARG A 77 -0.35 13.63 -10.46
CA ARG A 77 -1.27 14.22 -9.48
C ARG A 77 -1.23 13.45 -8.14
N ILE A 78 -1.26 12.12 -8.17
CA ILE A 78 -1.16 11.29 -6.98
C ILE A 78 0.25 11.39 -6.37
N ALA A 79 1.32 11.35 -7.17
CA ALA A 79 2.68 11.52 -6.66
C ALA A 79 2.89 12.88 -5.98
N SER A 80 2.20 13.94 -6.41
CA SER A 80 2.30 15.29 -5.83
C SER A 80 1.87 15.35 -4.36
N LEU A 81 1.06 14.38 -3.88
CA LEU A 81 0.65 14.25 -2.49
C LEU A 81 1.78 13.76 -1.58
N ALA A 82 2.84 13.17 -2.13
CA ALA A 82 3.93 12.53 -1.39
C ALA A 82 3.44 11.48 -0.35
N ASP A 83 2.37 10.77 -0.70
CA ASP A 83 1.71 9.76 0.11
C ASP A 83 1.74 8.40 -0.59
N HIS A 84 2.40 7.41 0.02
CA HIS A 84 2.51 6.06 -0.55
C HIS A 84 1.20 5.25 -0.49
N HIS A 85 0.21 5.68 0.30
CA HIS A 85 -1.09 5.05 0.36
C HIS A 85 -2.00 5.49 -0.80
N ALA A 86 -1.75 6.67 -1.38
CA ALA A 86 -2.47 7.15 -2.54
C ALA A 86 -1.89 6.51 -3.83
N ILE A 87 -2.69 5.72 -4.52
CA ILE A 87 -2.32 5.02 -5.75
C ILE A 87 -3.41 5.12 -6.81
N THR A 88 -3.03 5.04 -8.08
CA THR A 88 -3.96 5.15 -9.22
C THR A 88 -4.79 3.88 -9.47
N GLY A 89 -4.40 2.72 -8.94
CA GLY A 89 -5.02 1.43 -9.25
C GLY A 89 -4.72 0.88 -10.66
N SER A 90 -4.27 1.73 -11.59
CA SER A 90 -3.81 1.39 -12.94
C SER A 90 -2.43 1.96 -13.18
N SER A 91 -1.68 1.43 -14.17
CA SER A 91 -0.30 1.84 -14.43
C SER A 91 0.16 1.44 -15.83
N PHE A 92 1.17 2.14 -16.34
CA PHE A 92 1.94 1.70 -17.52
C PHE A 92 2.91 0.56 -17.15
N ALA A 93 3.40 -0.14 -18.18
CA ALA A 93 4.44 -1.16 -17.98
C ALA A 93 5.72 -0.58 -17.36
N ASP A 94 6.04 0.68 -17.67
CA ASP A 94 7.21 1.42 -17.20
C ASP A 94 6.92 2.40 -16.05
N SER A 95 5.75 2.35 -15.42
CA SER A 95 5.44 3.17 -14.24
C SER A 95 6.40 2.88 -13.08
N TRP A 96 6.48 3.81 -12.14
CA TRP A 96 7.20 3.58 -10.89
C TRP A 96 6.58 2.44 -10.10
N ALA A 97 7.41 1.71 -9.39
CA ALA A 97 6.97 0.66 -8.50
C ALA A 97 6.15 1.22 -7.33
N VAL A 98 5.12 0.50 -6.91
CA VAL A 98 4.30 0.88 -5.74
C VAL A 98 5.06 0.57 -4.46
N VAL A 99 5.27 1.58 -3.63
CA VAL A 99 5.87 1.50 -2.31
C VAL A 99 4.75 1.41 -1.26
N PRO A 100 4.86 0.56 -0.24
CA PRO A 100 5.97 -0.33 0.12
C PRO A 100 5.93 -1.71 -0.53
N THR A 101 4.87 -2.06 -1.26
CA THR A 101 4.64 -3.44 -1.77
C THR A 101 5.81 -3.94 -2.60
N TYR A 102 6.29 -3.12 -3.52
CA TYR A 102 7.34 -3.48 -4.48
C TYR A 102 8.64 -2.71 -4.24
N THR A 103 8.99 -2.50 -2.96
CA THR A 103 10.33 -2.04 -2.55
C THR A 103 10.95 -2.97 -1.53
N ASP A 104 12.26 -3.10 -1.55
CA ASP A 104 13.05 -3.88 -0.61
C ASP A 104 14.05 -3.03 0.19
N LEU A 105 14.08 -1.72 -0.06
CA LEU A 105 14.86 -0.73 0.65
C LEU A 105 13.95 0.37 1.19
N TRP A 106 13.93 0.55 2.49
CA TRP A 106 13.27 1.70 3.10
C TRP A 106 14.27 2.81 3.33
N VAL A 107 14.15 3.88 2.55
CA VAL A 107 15.07 5.03 2.61
C VAL A 107 14.41 6.17 3.37
N VAL A 108 15.18 6.78 4.28
CA VAL A 108 14.82 8.01 4.98
C VAL A 108 15.77 9.14 4.56
N PHE A 109 15.27 10.36 4.61
CA PHE A 109 16.09 11.56 4.41
C PHE A 109 16.41 12.15 5.79
N ASP A 110 17.69 12.16 6.14
CA ASP A 110 18.19 12.59 7.43
C ASP A 110 19.44 13.46 7.25
N ASP A 111 19.38 14.69 7.69
CA ASP A 111 20.49 15.66 7.67
C ASP A 111 21.22 15.72 6.30
N GLY A 112 20.42 15.89 5.22
CA GLY A 112 20.94 15.98 3.85
C GLY A 112 21.37 14.63 3.24
N ARG A 113 21.18 13.50 3.93
CA ARG A 113 21.62 12.17 3.53
C ARG A 113 20.43 11.26 3.28
N TYR A 114 20.57 10.34 2.34
CA TYR A 114 19.59 9.30 2.02
C TYR A 114 20.05 7.99 2.65
N VAL A 115 19.53 7.69 3.83
CA VAL A 115 19.96 6.55 4.65
C VAL A 115 18.99 5.39 4.48
N ILE A 116 19.53 4.20 4.33
CA ILE A 116 18.76 2.95 4.33
C ILE A 116 18.39 2.64 5.79
N ASP A 117 17.14 2.87 6.15
CA ASP A 117 16.61 2.60 7.48
C ASP A 117 16.32 1.11 7.69
N ALA A 118 15.79 0.45 6.65
CA ALA A 118 15.51 -0.97 6.70
C ALA A 118 15.73 -1.64 5.34
N VAL A 119 16.08 -2.93 5.36
CA VAL A 119 16.19 -3.82 4.20
C VAL A 119 15.20 -4.96 4.39
N ARG A 120 14.36 -5.24 3.38
CA ARG A 120 13.36 -6.32 3.44
C ARG A 120 14.07 -7.67 3.48
N PRO A 121 13.78 -8.54 4.46
CA PRO A 121 14.36 -9.87 4.52
C PRO A 121 14.06 -10.68 3.25
N GLU A 122 14.98 -11.59 2.89
CA GLU A 122 14.83 -12.51 1.75
C GLU A 122 14.66 -11.83 0.38
N SER A 123 14.89 -10.51 0.31
CA SER A 123 14.78 -9.71 -0.91
C SER A 123 16.07 -9.67 -1.71
N PRO A 124 16.04 -9.23 -2.99
CA PRO A 124 17.23 -8.98 -3.78
C PRO A 124 18.23 -8.04 -3.11
N ALA A 125 17.77 -7.00 -2.43
CA ALA A 125 18.64 -6.08 -1.69
C ALA A 125 19.35 -6.78 -0.51
N SER A 126 18.61 -7.60 0.25
CA SER A 126 19.19 -8.42 1.32
C SER A 126 20.20 -9.42 0.80
N GLN A 127 19.90 -10.12 -0.31
CA GLN A 127 20.81 -11.07 -0.95
C GLN A 127 22.07 -10.39 -1.52
N ALA A 128 21.95 -9.13 -1.96
CA ALA A 128 23.10 -8.32 -2.37
C ALA A 128 23.94 -7.78 -1.19
N GLY A 129 23.60 -8.14 0.05
CA GLY A 129 24.34 -7.74 1.25
C GLY A 129 24.21 -6.25 1.60
N ILE A 130 23.11 -5.62 1.19
CA ILE A 130 22.79 -4.26 1.61
C ILE A 130 22.29 -4.29 3.07
N GLN A 131 22.67 -3.29 3.86
CA GLN A 131 22.37 -3.24 5.28
C GLN A 131 21.79 -1.89 5.68
N SER A 132 20.99 -1.88 6.74
CA SER A 132 20.55 -0.67 7.43
C SER A 132 21.75 0.18 7.90
N GLY A 133 21.62 1.50 7.87
CA GLY A 133 22.66 2.46 8.16
C GLY A 133 23.54 2.86 6.96
N GLN A 134 23.55 2.10 5.87
CA GLN A 134 24.23 2.48 4.64
C GLN A 134 23.50 3.62 3.93
N GLN A 135 24.20 4.36 3.07
CA GLN A 135 23.64 5.52 2.37
C GLN A 135 23.49 5.24 0.87
N ILE A 136 22.41 5.72 0.29
CA ILE A 136 22.28 5.80 -1.18
C ILE A 136 23.01 7.07 -1.64
N THR A 137 23.97 6.93 -2.56
CA THR A 137 24.72 8.08 -3.12
C THR A 137 24.36 8.36 -4.57
N ALA A 138 23.96 7.35 -5.35
CA ALA A 138 23.50 7.52 -6.72
C ALA A 138 22.42 6.49 -7.10
N ILE A 139 21.58 6.86 -8.07
CA ILE A 139 20.54 6.01 -8.70
C ILE A 139 20.66 6.20 -10.20
N ASP A 140 20.74 5.11 -10.96
CA ASP A 140 20.93 5.08 -12.43
C ASP A 140 22.07 6.01 -12.91
N GLY A 141 23.18 6.05 -12.16
CA GLY A 141 24.35 6.88 -12.46
C GLY A 141 24.20 8.37 -12.12
N VAL A 142 23.05 8.78 -11.57
CA VAL A 142 22.78 10.17 -11.16
C VAL A 142 22.95 10.27 -9.63
N PRO A 143 23.67 11.29 -9.10
CA PRO A 143 23.69 11.55 -7.66
C PRO A 143 22.28 11.62 -7.08
N VAL A 144 22.02 10.93 -5.98
CA VAL A 144 20.66 10.74 -5.43
C VAL A 144 19.95 12.08 -5.18
N ALA A 145 20.64 13.09 -4.66
CA ALA A 145 20.04 14.41 -4.45
C ALA A 145 19.56 15.06 -5.75
N ARG A 146 20.32 14.88 -6.85
CA ARG A 146 19.91 15.35 -8.18
C ARG A 146 18.74 14.54 -8.73
N ALA A 147 18.74 13.20 -8.57
CA ALA A 147 17.64 12.36 -9.00
C ALA A 147 16.34 12.74 -8.28
N VAL A 148 16.39 12.98 -6.97
CA VAL A 148 15.25 13.45 -6.17
C VAL A 148 14.79 14.85 -6.62
N ALA A 149 15.73 15.79 -6.83
CA ALA A 149 15.38 17.11 -7.34
C ALA A 149 14.72 17.05 -8.72
N SER A 150 15.24 16.19 -9.62
CA SER A 150 14.65 15.98 -10.95
C SER A 150 13.26 15.36 -10.90
N PHE A 151 13.01 14.43 -9.95
CA PHE A 151 11.69 13.84 -9.76
C PHE A 151 10.62 14.91 -9.46
N TRP A 152 10.94 15.85 -8.56
CA TRP A 152 10.00 16.91 -8.18
C TRP A 152 9.95 18.06 -9.18
N SER A 153 11.09 18.42 -9.79
CA SER A 153 11.13 19.48 -10.81
C SER A 153 10.35 19.10 -12.07
N ALA A 154 10.16 17.80 -12.36
CA ALA A 154 9.26 17.35 -13.43
C ALA A 154 7.80 17.77 -13.21
N MET A 155 7.41 18.06 -11.96
CA MET A 155 6.10 18.59 -11.59
C MET A 155 6.16 20.05 -11.10
N GLU A 156 7.31 20.73 -11.24
CA GLU A 156 7.55 22.08 -10.70
C GLU A 156 7.20 22.21 -9.20
N LEU A 157 7.56 21.20 -8.41
CA LEU A 157 7.32 21.19 -6.97
C LEU A 157 8.63 21.23 -6.19
N ASP A 158 8.64 21.99 -5.09
CA ASP A 158 9.81 22.12 -4.21
C ASP A 158 10.13 20.81 -3.46
N VAL A 159 11.42 20.59 -3.20
CA VAL A 159 11.89 19.45 -2.40
C VAL A 159 11.86 19.81 -0.92
N THR A 160 10.87 19.30 -0.21
CA THR A 160 10.84 19.30 1.26
C THR A 160 11.46 18.02 1.82
N PRO A 161 11.82 17.93 3.11
CA PRO A 161 12.32 16.68 3.71
C PRO A 161 11.38 15.49 3.50
N GLN A 162 10.06 15.69 3.62
CA GLN A 162 9.06 14.65 3.36
C GLN A 162 9.09 14.21 1.89
N ARG A 163 9.10 15.15 0.96
CA ARG A 163 9.20 14.90 -0.48
C ARG A 163 10.51 14.23 -0.86
N ALA A 164 11.63 14.61 -0.21
CA ALA A 164 12.93 13.97 -0.42
C ALA A 164 12.88 12.48 -0.06
N ALA A 165 12.34 12.14 1.11
CA ALA A 165 12.17 10.75 1.54
C ALA A 165 11.22 9.96 0.64
N TYR A 166 10.09 10.56 0.23
CA TYR A 166 9.13 9.94 -0.69
C TYR A 166 9.79 9.60 -2.03
N ALA A 167 10.38 10.59 -2.69
CA ALA A 167 11.01 10.38 -4.00
C ALA A 167 12.17 9.38 -3.92
N ALA A 168 12.98 9.41 -2.85
CA ALA A 168 14.06 8.45 -2.67
C ALA A 168 13.53 7.01 -2.62
N ARG A 169 12.44 6.76 -1.90
CA ARG A 169 11.79 5.42 -1.85
C ARG A 169 11.26 4.99 -3.20
N VAL A 170 10.59 5.87 -3.93
CA VAL A 170 10.09 5.60 -5.29
C VAL A 170 11.24 5.28 -6.25
N LEU A 171 12.30 6.10 -6.22
CA LEU A 171 13.45 5.95 -7.10
C LEU A 171 14.24 4.67 -6.82
N VAL A 172 14.45 4.28 -5.56
CA VAL A 172 15.13 3.01 -5.23
C VAL A 172 14.26 1.78 -5.46
N ALA A 173 12.92 1.92 -5.38
CA ALA A 173 11.99 0.88 -5.80
C ALA A 173 12.04 0.68 -7.33
N GLY A 174 12.34 1.75 -8.06
CA GLY A 174 12.62 1.74 -9.50
C GLY A 174 11.37 1.64 -10.37
N ARG A 175 11.60 1.38 -11.65
CA ARG A 175 10.55 1.14 -12.63
C ARG A 175 10.15 -0.33 -12.65
N ARG A 176 8.90 -0.62 -13.01
CA ARG A 176 8.35 -1.98 -13.02
C ARG A 176 9.04 -2.90 -14.01
N ASP A 177 9.45 -2.36 -15.16
CA ASP A 177 9.90 -3.09 -16.35
C ASP A 177 11.40 -3.34 -16.40
N ARG A 178 12.20 -2.83 -15.45
CA ARG A 178 13.65 -2.90 -15.56
C ARG A 178 14.38 -3.07 -14.23
N GLU A 179 15.65 -3.44 -14.30
CA GLU A 179 16.55 -3.48 -13.17
C GLU A 179 16.80 -2.09 -12.57
N ARG A 180 17.22 -2.07 -11.30
CA ARG A 180 17.56 -0.88 -10.53
C ARG A 180 19.06 -0.82 -10.34
N ARG A 181 19.67 0.30 -10.67
CA ARG A 181 21.12 0.53 -10.51
C ARG A 181 21.33 1.58 -9.42
N ILE A 182 21.85 1.17 -8.29
CA ILE A 182 22.10 2.05 -7.16
C ILE A 182 23.56 2.02 -6.77
N VAL A 183 24.06 3.12 -6.20
CA VAL A 183 25.38 3.16 -5.54
C VAL A 183 25.12 3.39 -4.05
N ILE A 184 25.70 2.51 -3.24
CA ILE A 184 25.61 2.61 -1.78
C ILE A 184 26.98 2.97 -1.22
N ARG A 185 27.00 3.81 -0.18
CA ARG A 185 28.17 4.06 0.65
C ARG A 185 28.07 3.21 1.89
N VAL A 186 29.03 2.29 2.05
CA VAL A 186 29.11 1.43 3.25
C VAL A 186 29.75 2.18 4.41
N ASN A 187 29.66 1.63 5.62
CA ASN A 187 30.14 2.29 6.84
C ASN A 187 31.63 2.67 6.84
N SER A 188 32.46 2.00 6.03
CA SER A 188 33.87 2.34 5.80
C SER A 188 34.06 3.61 4.95
N GLY A 189 33.00 4.19 4.38
CA GLY A 189 33.05 5.31 3.44
C GLY A 189 33.23 4.90 1.98
N THR A 190 33.47 3.62 1.70
CA THR A 190 33.62 3.11 0.34
C THR A 190 32.28 3.07 -0.40
N GLU A 191 32.29 3.45 -1.68
CA GLU A 191 31.11 3.33 -2.55
C GLU A 191 31.12 2.01 -3.30
N ARG A 192 29.95 1.39 -3.39
CA ARG A 192 29.73 0.10 -4.07
C ARG A 192 28.54 0.21 -5.00
N PRO A 193 28.70 0.03 -6.32
CA PRO A 193 27.59 -0.11 -7.24
C PRO A 193 26.87 -1.45 -7.03
N VAL A 194 25.55 -1.44 -7.12
CA VAL A 194 24.69 -2.62 -6.99
C VAL A 194 23.63 -2.58 -8.08
N VAL A 195 23.40 -3.72 -8.72
CA VAL A 195 22.30 -3.92 -9.67
C VAL A 195 21.31 -4.89 -9.03
N LEU A 196 20.06 -4.47 -8.96
CA LEU A 196 18.98 -5.24 -8.37
C LEU A 196 17.86 -5.47 -9.41
N PRO A 197 17.24 -6.64 -9.48
CA PRO A 197 16.09 -6.85 -10.36
C PRO A 197 14.90 -6.00 -9.92
N SER A 198 13.95 -5.78 -10.84
CA SER A 198 12.62 -5.26 -10.48
C SER A 198 11.91 -6.27 -9.59
N LEU A 199 11.25 -5.80 -8.53
CA LEU A 199 10.45 -6.66 -7.66
C LEU A 199 9.14 -7.14 -8.33
N TYR A 200 8.72 -6.52 -9.41
CA TYR A 200 7.61 -7.02 -10.24
C TYR A 200 7.98 -8.31 -10.98
N ALA A 201 9.24 -8.51 -11.35
CA ALA A 201 9.69 -9.73 -12.00
C ALA A 201 9.64 -10.97 -11.06
N ALA A 202 9.64 -10.75 -9.73
CA ALA A 202 9.59 -11.80 -8.72
C ALA A 202 8.18 -12.03 -8.13
N ALA A 203 7.18 -11.25 -8.58
CA ALA A 203 5.85 -11.22 -7.96
C ALA A 203 4.97 -12.46 -8.23
N ASP A 204 5.31 -13.26 -9.25
CA ASP A 204 4.44 -14.34 -9.74
C ASP A 204 4.65 -15.71 -9.06
N VAL A 205 5.42 -15.77 -7.97
CA VAL A 205 5.56 -17.02 -7.20
C VAL A 205 4.37 -17.13 -6.23
N PRO A 206 3.45 -18.11 -6.40
CA PRO A 206 2.36 -18.32 -5.47
C PRO A 206 2.91 -18.58 -4.06
N LYS A 207 2.51 -17.77 -3.10
CA LYS A 207 2.86 -17.96 -1.69
C LYS A 207 1.64 -18.47 -0.93
N LEU A 208 1.87 -19.36 0.04
CA LEU A 208 0.83 -19.68 1.01
C LEU A 208 0.48 -18.41 1.79
N PRO A 209 -0.79 -18.23 2.18
CA PRO A 209 -1.21 -17.05 2.94
C PRO A 209 -0.43 -16.87 4.24
N LEU A 210 -0.03 -17.97 4.86
CA LEU A 210 0.69 -18.00 6.13
C LEU A 210 1.89 -18.94 6.05
N SER A 211 2.92 -18.60 6.81
CA SER A 211 3.99 -19.51 7.18
C SER A 211 3.92 -19.74 8.68
N VAL A 212 3.94 -21.01 9.10
CA VAL A 212 3.90 -21.39 10.51
C VAL A 212 5.17 -22.14 10.87
N CYS A 213 5.88 -21.68 11.89
CA CYS A 213 7.05 -22.39 12.40
C CYS A 213 7.11 -22.32 13.92
N THR A 214 7.79 -23.30 14.53
CA THR A 214 8.06 -23.32 15.97
C THR A 214 9.55 -23.05 16.20
N ALA A 215 9.85 -22.06 17.05
CA ALA A 215 11.20 -21.72 17.44
C ALA A 215 11.23 -21.35 18.93
N ASN A 216 12.19 -21.90 19.66
CA ASN A 216 12.40 -21.62 21.09
C ASN A 216 11.14 -21.82 21.97
N GLY A 217 10.30 -22.82 21.66
CA GLY A 217 9.06 -23.10 22.39
C GLY A 217 7.88 -22.18 22.01
N MET A 218 8.06 -21.23 21.10
CA MET A 218 7.02 -20.34 20.59
C MET A 218 6.55 -20.78 19.20
N THR A 219 5.28 -20.59 18.89
CA THR A 219 4.78 -20.72 17.51
C THR A 219 4.69 -19.34 16.87
N ILE A 220 5.32 -19.21 15.72
CA ILE A 220 5.32 -17.98 14.90
C ILE A 220 4.41 -18.21 13.70
N ILE A 221 3.37 -17.38 13.57
CA ILE A 221 2.51 -17.30 12.40
C ILE A 221 2.86 -16.01 11.66
N ARG A 222 3.50 -16.13 10.49
CA ARG A 222 3.83 -15.01 9.61
C ARG A 222 2.80 -14.89 8.53
N PHE A 223 2.30 -13.66 8.31
CA PHE A 223 1.44 -13.32 7.19
C PHE A 223 2.31 -12.97 5.97
N ASN A 224 2.09 -13.69 4.86
CA ASN A 224 2.89 -13.57 3.64
C ASN A 224 2.25 -12.58 2.65
N ASN A 225 2.04 -11.33 3.09
CA ASN A 225 1.35 -10.27 2.37
C ASN A 225 -0.09 -10.63 1.92
N ALA A 226 -0.78 -11.42 2.70
CA ALA A 226 -2.05 -12.04 2.34
C ALA A 226 -3.26 -11.53 3.16
N LEU A 227 -3.16 -10.37 3.83
CA LEU A 227 -4.27 -9.78 4.59
C LEU A 227 -5.44 -9.32 3.70
N GLY A 228 -5.26 -9.34 2.36
CA GLY A 228 -6.31 -9.12 1.36
C GLY A 228 -7.03 -10.39 0.93
N ASP A 229 -6.46 -11.57 1.14
CA ASP A 229 -6.88 -12.85 0.59
C ASP A 229 -7.82 -13.59 1.55
N ARG A 230 -8.97 -14.01 1.06
CA ARG A 230 -9.98 -14.70 1.89
C ARG A 230 -9.50 -16.04 2.45
N GLU A 231 -8.61 -16.71 1.73
CA GLU A 231 -7.98 -17.96 2.15
C GLU A 231 -7.21 -17.80 3.47
N THR A 232 -6.74 -16.58 3.78
CA THR A 232 -6.04 -16.27 5.04
C THR A 232 -6.89 -16.58 6.27
N ILE A 233 -8.22 -16.41 6.19
CA ILE A 233 -9.12 -16.72 7.31
C ILE A 233 -9.07 -18.21 7.62
N ALA A 234 -9.23 -19.06 6.60
CA ALA A 234 -9.23 -20.51 6.76
C ALA A 234 -7.85 -21.04 7.18
N ALA A 235 -6.78 -20.49 6.60
CA ALA A 235 -5.41 -20.85 6.95
C ALA A 235 -5.09 -20.47 8.41
N PHE A 236 -5.50 -19.28 8.85
CA PHE A 236 -5.32 -18.83 10.23
C PHE A 236 -6.14 -19.69 11.20
N ASP A 237 -7.39 -20.00 10.86
CA ASP A 237 -8.25 -20.87 11.66
C ASP A 237 -7.65 -22.26 11.83
N ALA A 238 -7.09 -22.84 10.75
CA ALA A 238 -6.43 -24.14 10.81
C ALA A 238 -5.16 -24.09 11.66
N ALA A 239 -4.33 -23.06 11.51
CA ALA A 239 -3.14 -22.86 12.33
C ALA A 239 -3.50 -22.75 13.81
N MET A 240 -4.44 -21.85 14.17
CA MET A 240 -4.88 -21.68 15.56
C MET A 240 -5.52 -22.91 16.16
N GLY A 241 -6.29 -23.68 15.37
CA GLY A 241 -6.94 -24.91 15.81
C GLY A 241 -5.96 -26.07 16.06
N SER A 242 -4.76 -26.01 15.52
CA SER A 242 -3.69 -26.99 15.72
C SER A 242 -2.73 -26.65 16.87
N LEU A 243 -2.82 -25.44 17.44
CA LEU A 243 -1.93 -25.02 18.53
C LEU A 243 -2.36 -25.63 19.86
N ASP A 244 -1.35 -26.00 20.65
CA ASP A 244 -1.57 -26.24 22.07
C ASP A 244 -2.01 -24.93 22.75
N PRO A 245 -3.06 -24.94 23.60
CA PRO A 245 -3.55 -23.75 24.30
C PRO A 245 -2.47 -22.98 25.06
N ASP A 246 -1.48 -23.65 25.58
CA ASP A 246 -0.40 -23.06 26.42
C ASP A 246 0.84 -22.63 25.60
N THR A 247 0.82 -22.78 24.28
CA THR A 247 1.95 -22.40 23.42
C THR A 247 2.05 -20.87 23.29
N ASP A 248 3.20 -20.30 23.54
CA ASP A 248 3.45 -18.88 23.24
C ASP A 248 3.27 -18.60 21.74
N LEU A 249 2.46 -17.59 21.42
CA LEU A 249 2.12 -17.22 20.04
C LEU A 249 2.77 -15.90 19.65
N VAL A 250 3.40 -15.90 18.49
CA VAL A 250 3.92 -14.70 17.82
C VAL A 250 3.19 -14.53 16.48
N LEU A 251 2.61 -13.36 16.25
CA LEU A 251 2.05 -12.96 14.95
C LEU A 251 3.06 -12.03 14.26
N ASP A 252 3.60 -12.47 13.13
CA ASP A 252 4.58 -11.69 12.37
C ASP A 252 3.91 -10.94 11.21
N LEU A 253 3.73 -9.63 11.38
CA LEU A 253 3.16 -8.70 10.39
C LEU A 253 4.24 -7.98 9.56
N ARG A 254 5.51 -8.32 9.71
CA ARG A 254 6.63 -7.63 9.05
C ARG A 254 6.70 -7.85 7.54
N ASP A 255 5.81 -8.66 6.96
CA ASP A 255 5.65 -8.85 5.52
C ASP A 255 4.18 -8.69 5.08
N THR A 256 3.57 -7.56 5.42
CA THR A 256 2.20 -7.18 5.02
C THR A 256 2.14 -5.82 4.32
N PRO A 257 3.05 -5.55 3.34
CA PRO A 257 3.19 -4.21 2.75
C PRO A 257 1.96 -3.76 1.94
N SER A 258 1.18 -4.69 1.39
CA SER A 258 -0.05 -4.35 0.64
C SER A 258 -1.26 -4.12 1.53
N GLY A 259 -1.11 -4.32 2.85
CA GLY A 259 -2.25 -4.26 3.77
C GLY A 259 -3.28 -5.35 3.51
N GLY A 260 -4.57 -5.00 3.58
CA GLY A 260 -5.65 -5.95 3.41
C GLY A 260 -7.02 -5.34 3.70
N ASN A 261 -7.92 -6.13 4.26
CA ASN A 261 -9.26 -5.66 4.60
C ASN A 261 -9.67 -5.97 6.05
N THR A 262 -10.61 -5.19 6.57
CA THR A 262 -11.08 -5.27 7.97
C THR A 262 -11.77 -6.60 8.30
N THR A 263 -12.33 -7.31 7.31
CA THR A 263 -12.97 -8.61 7.55
C THR A 263 -11.93 -9.66 7.98
N ILE A 264 -10.78 -9.70 7.31
CA ILE A 264 -9.69 -10.60 7.66
C ILE A 264 -9.09 -10.21 9.02
N ALA A 265 -8.85 -8.93 9.25
CA ALA A 265 -8.35 -8.44 10.54
C ALA A 265 -9.28 -8.82 11.70
N ARG A 266 -10.60 -8.61 11.54
CA ARG A 266 -11.61 -9.03 12.54
C ARG A 266 -11.66 -10.54 12.71
N ALA A 267 -11.50 -11.31 11.63
CA ALA A 267 -11.47 -12.77 11.73
C ALA A 267 -10.26 -13.26 12.56
N ILE A 268 -9.10 -12.63 12.43
CA ILE A 268 -7.89 -12.92 13.20
C ILE A 268 -8.10 -12.53 14.67
N MET A 269 -8.45 -11.26 14.94
CA MET A 269 -8.65 -10.75 16.30
C MET A 269 -9.82 -11.43 17.03
N GLY A 270 -10.82 -11.93 16.29
CA GLY A 270 -12.01 -12.59 16.83
C GLY A 270 -11.70 -13.90 17.57
N TRP A 271 -10.49 -14.47 17.42
CA TRP A 271 -9.99 -15.58 18.23
C TRP A 271 -9.61 -15.18 19.66
N LEU A 272 -9.43 -13.87 19.93
CA LEU A 272 -8.79 -13.35 21.14
C LEU A 272 -9.75 -12.50 22.00
N VAL A 273 -11.03 -12.47 21.64
CA VAL A 273 -12.05 -11.71 22.38
C VAL A 273 -13.21 -12.61 22.81
N LYS A 274 -13.71 -12.41 24.05
CA LYS A 274 -14.89 -13.11 24.61
C LYS A 274 -16.20 -12.33 24.39
N TRP A 275 -16.10 -11.03 24.21
CA TRP A 275 -17.21 -10.10 23.98
C TRP A 275 -16.80 -9.02 22.98
N PRO A 276 -17.73 -8.25 22.43
CA PRO A 276 -17.41 -7.17 21.52
C PRO A 276 -16.40 -6.19 22.11
N ARG A 277 -15.37 -5.84 21.35
CA ARG A 277 -14.33 -4.88 21.73
C ARG A 277 -14.09 -3.89 20.61
N GLY A 278 -14.09 -2.59 20.92
CA GLY A 278 -13.56 -1.58 20.03
C GLY A 278 -12.07 -1.79 19.83
N TYR A 279 -11.60 -1.66 18.59
CA TYR A 279 -10.18 -1.87 18.31
C TYR A 279 -9.55 -0.74 17.47
N GLN A 280 -10.36 -0.01 16.71
CA GLN A 280 -9.90 1.08 15.87
C GLN A 280 -10.96 2.18 15.81
N MET A 281 -10.51 3.42 15.85
CA MET A 281 -11.36 4.59 15.67
C MET A 281 -11.08 5.20 14.31
N HIS A 282 -12.14 5.55 13.59
CA HIS A 282 -12.08 6.14 12.26
C HIS A 282 -12.70 7.52 12.25
N ASN A 283 -12.10 8.42 11.50
CA ASN A 283 -12.65 9.74 11.19
C ASN A 283 -12.93 9.83 9.69
N ARG A 284 -13.88 10.67 9.31
CA ARG A 284 -14.11 11.04 7.91
C ARG A 284 -13.95 12.56 7.73
N PRO A 285 -12.71 13.05 7.57
CA PRO A 285 -12.45 14.50 7.44
C PRO A 285 -13.17 15.14 6.26
N ALA A 286 -13.41 14.40 5.18
CA ALA A 286 -14.16 14.86 4.02
C ALA A 286 -15.56 15.36 4.40
N GLU A 287 -16.29 14.61 5.25
CA GLU A 287 -17.64 14.98 5.70
C GLU A 287 -17.61 16.21 6.61
N GLU A 288 -16.59 16.34 7.45
CA GLU A 288 -16.40 17.52 8.28
C GLU A 288 -16.09 18.76 7.46
N ARG A 289 -15.24 18.65 6.40
CA ARG A 289 -14.99 19.76 5.47
C ARG A 289 -16.25 20.20 4.72
N GLU A 290 -17.10 19.25 4.32
CA GLU A 290 -18.32 19.52 3.57
C GLU A 290 -19.43 20.13 4.44
N THR A 291 -19.61 19.61 5.66
CA THR A 291 -20.80 19.90 6.49
C THR A 291 -20.50 20.74 7.73
N GLY A 292 -19.23 20.88 8.11
CA GLY A 292 -18.80 21.45 9.39
C GLY A 292 -19.07 20.54 10.60
N VAL A 293 -19.49 19.27 10.37
CA VAL A 293 -19.79 18.30 11.42
C VAL A 293 -18.86 17.11 11.33
N ALA A 294 -18.06 16.90 12.40
CA ALA A 294 -17.14 15.78 12.47
C ALA A 294 -17.90 14.44 12.50
N ARG A 295 -17.44 13.48 11.69
CA ARG A 295 -17.92 12.10 11.75
C ARG A 295 -16.82 11.17 12.23
N GLN A 296 -17.13 10.45 13.30
CA GLN A 296 -16.26 9.48 13.92
C GLN A 296 -17.03 8.21 14.29
N TRP A 297 -16.39 7.05 14.13
CA TRP A 297 -16.95 5.77 14.60
C TRP A 297 -15.87 4.85 15.12
N VAL A 298 -16.26 3.92 16.00
CA VAL A 298 -15.39 2.87 16.52
C VAL A 298 -15.72 1.56 15.79
N GLU A 299 -14.74 0.96 15.17
CA GLU A 299 -14.85 -0.40 14.61
C GLU A 299 -14.67 -1.44 15.72
N GLN A 300 -15.53 -2.46 15.71
CA GLN A 300 -15.55 -3.50 16.73
C GLN A 300 -15.15 -4.85 16.14
N VAL A 301 -14.39 -5.61 16.93
CA VAL A 301 -14.21 -7.04 16.76
C VAL A 301 -15.17 -7.81 17.63
N LEU A 302 -15.79 -8.84 17.05
CA LEU A 302 -16.73 -9.74 17.74
C LEU A 302 -16.10 -11.11 17.98
N PRO A 303 -16.49 -11.82 19.07
CA PRO A 303 -16.10 -13.21 19.27
C PRO A 303 -16.57 -14.09 18.12
N ARG A 304 -15.76 -15.06 17.74
CA ARG A 304 -16.11 -16.06 16.72
C ARG A 304 -16.51 -17.37 17.41
N SER A 305 -17.70 -17.90 17.03
CA SER A 305 -18.23 -19.14 17.63
C SER A 305 -17.24 -20.30 17.51
N GLY A 306 -16.96 -20.96 18.63
CA GLY A 306 -16.03 -22.09 18.71
C GLY A 306 -14.55 -21.74 18.53
N LYS A 307 -14.19 -20.45 18.53
CA LYS A 307 -12.84 -19.95 18.32
C LYS A 307 -12.47 -18.98 19.44
N TYR A 308 -11.63 -19.46 20.34
CA TYR A 308 -11.17 -18.62 21.45
C TYR A 308 -9.82 -19.09 21.99
N ARG A 309 -8.91 -18.13 22.19
CA ARG A 309 -7.65 -18.27 22.90
C ARG A 309 -7.56 -17.17 23.97
N SER A 310 -7.16 -17.53 25.19
CA SER A 310 -7.05 -16.58 26.32
C SER A 310 -5.78 -15.75 26.27
N GLU A 311 -4.67 -16.38 25.81
CA GLU A 311 -3.37 -15.74 25.81
C GLU A 311 -3.20 -14.85 24.58
N MET A 312 -2.83 -13.57 24.83
CA MET A 312 -2.55 -12.61 23.77
C MET A 312 -1.20 -12.92 23.11
N PRO A 313 -1.12 -12.79 21.78
CA PRO A 313 0.15 -12.97 21.08
C PRO A 313 1.11 -11.81 21.31
N THR A 314 2.41 -12.05 21.09
CA THR A 314 3.34 -10.99 20.73
C THR A 314 3.16 -10.68 19.23
N VAL A 315 3.09 -9.40 18.86
CA VAL A 315 2.91 -8.97 17.46
C VAL A 315 4.18 -8.27 16.98
N LEU A 316 4.76 -8.76 15.88
CA LEU A 316 5.95 -8.17 15.28
C LEU A 316 5.59 -7.26 14.12
N VAL A 317 6.12 -6.05 14.12
CA VAL A 317 5.90 -5.01 13.10
C VAL A 317 7.20 -4.44 12.55
N GLY A 318 7.15 -3.83 11.37
CA GLY A 318 8.30 -3.18 10.74
C GLY A 318 7.91 -2.38 9.51
N ARG A 319 8.91 -1.89 8.74
CA ARG A 319 8.70 -0.99 7.59
C ARG A 319 7.80 -1.59 6.48
N TRP A 320 7.62 -2.90 6.44
CA TRP A 320 6.68 -3.57 5.53
C TRP A 320 5.42 -4.06 6.26
N THR A 321 5.07 -3.47 7.40
CA THR A 321 3.73 -3.52 7.97
C THR A 321 2.99 -2.30 7.48
N GLY A 322 2.03 -2.45 6.56
CA GLY A 322 1.35 -1.34 5.90
C GLY A 322 -0.17 -1.44 5.94
N SER A 323 -0.86 -0.30 5.91
CA SER A 323 -2.31 -0.17 5.79
C SER A 323 -3.05 -1.07 6.82
N MET A 324 -3.85 -2.06 6.40
CA MET A 324 -4.55 -2.96 7.34
C MET A 324 -3.59 -3.77 8.23
N GLY A 325 -2.34 -3.97 7.83
CA GLY A 325 -1.30 -4.53 8.71
C GLY A 325 -1.06 -3.62 9.93
N GLU A 326 -1.02 -2.30 9.73
CA GLU A 326 -0.93 -1.31 10.81
C GLU A 326 -2.21 -1.28 11.64
N GLY A 327 -3.38 -1.32 10.97
CA GLY A 327 -4.67 -1.40 11.65
C GLY A 327 -4.81 -2.65 12.52
N LEU A 328 -4.28 -3.79 12.07
CA LEU A 328 -4.25 -5.02 12.85
C LEU A 328 -3.30 -4.91 14.05
N ALA A 329 -2.13 -4.30 13.88
CA ALA A 329 -1.18 -4.04 14.98
C ALA A 329 -1.77 -3.10 16.03
N ILE A 330 -2.43 -2.00 15.61
CA ILE A 330 -3.16 -1.08 16.49
C ILE A 330 -4.28 -1.82 17.24
N GLY A 331 -5.05 -2.65 16.51
CA GLY A 331 -6.10 -3.46 17.10
C GLY A 331 -5.58 -4.40 18.19
N PHE A 332 -4.51 -5.12 17.94
CA PHE A 332 -3.87 -6.00 18.91
C PHE A 332 -3.34 -5.24 20.14
N ALA A 333 -2.69 -4.09 19.93
CA ALA A 333 -2.24 -3.23 21.03
C ALA A 333 -3.43 -2.79 21.90
N THR A 334 -4.55 -2.39 21.28
CA THR A 334 -5.79 -2.02 21.98
C THR A 334 -6.40 -3.18 22.77
N LEU A 335 -6.26 -4.41 22.27
CA LEU A 335 -6.72 -5.62 22.93
C LEU A 335 -5.77 -6.09 24.07
N GLY A 336 -4.59 -5.49 24.19
CA GLY A 336 -3.60 -5.76 25.26
C GLY A 336 -2.45 -6.67 24.83
N ALA A 337 -2.25 -6.90 23.53
CA ALA A 337 -1.09 -7.61 23.02
C ALA A 337 0.19 -6.76 23.11
N ASP A 338 1.34 -7.42 23.23
CA ASP A 338 2.65 -6.78 23.19
C ASP A 338 3.09 -6.61 21.71
N VAL A 339 3.14 -5.37 21.24
CA VAL A 339 3.56 -5.03 19.87
C VAL A 339 5.01 -4.60 19.88
N ARG A 340 5.85 -5.32 19.13
CA ARG A 340 7.31 -5.12 19.09
C ARG A 340 7.83 -4.95 17.66
N GLY A 341 8.95 -4.28 17.53
CA GLY A 341 9.66 -4.12 16.27
C GLY A 341 10.13 -2.71 15.99
N SER A 342 10.06 -2.29 14.74
CA SER A 342 10.41 -0.94 14.30
C SER A 342 9.18 -0.16 13.83
N MET A 343 9.39 1.09 13.41
CA MET A 343 8.32 1.90 12.79
C MET A 343 7.70 1.15 11.60
N MET A 344 6.39 1.25 11.48
CA MET A 344 5.62 0.72 10.37
C MET A 344 5.72 1.60 9.12
N ALA A 345 5.04 1.24 8.04
CA ALA A 345 5.09 1.97 6.76
C ALA A 345 4.57 3.41 6.88
N GLY A 346 3.54 3.66 7.69
CA GLY A 346 2.91 4.96 7.86
C GLY A 346 1.92 5.26 6.73
N LEU A 347 1.06 4.28 6.40
CA LEU A 347 0.04 4.36 5.33
C LEU A 347 -1.34 4.71 5.88
#